data_12296f099449c7401633175fd458722a
#
_entry.id   12296f099449c7401633175fd458722a
#
_cell.length_a   1.000
_cell.length_b   1.000
_cell.length_c   1.000
_cell.angle_alpha   90.00
_cell.angle_beta   90.00
_cell.angle_gamma   90.00
#
_symmetry.space_group_name_H-M   'P 1'
#
loop_
_entity.id
_entity.type
_entity.pdbx_description
1 polymer ?
#
loop_
_entity_poly.entity_id
_entity_poly.type
_entity_poly.pdbx_seq_one_letter_code
_entity_poly.pdbx_strand_id
1 'polypeptide(L)'
;MNVYTTDKIRNVVLLGHGGSGKTSLVEAMAYLAGMTTRMGKVADGNTISDYDKEETKRLFSINTSVIPVVWGDTKINILDTPGYFDFVGEAEEAVSVADAAIIVVSGKAGIEVGTKKAWEMCEKYKLPRMVFVTDMDIDEASYRQVVEDLQQMYGKRIAPFHLPVRENGQFVGYVNVLQQRAKRWKEDGTVEKSDVPEYSKDNLNICREALMEAVAETSEEFMERYFNGEEFSEDEIRQALRVNVADGSIVPVLMGSNTLARGMYTLLVDIVKYLPSPEKRSCTGINAKTNEVYSADYDFAKPKSAYVWKTIVDPFIGKYSLIKVNSGVLKTDDVLYNHHKDVEEKIGKLYVLCGNKPEEVKELHAGDIGALAKLASPATTDSLSTKANPILYIRTSISTPYTYMRYKAVNKGDEDKISQALQKLMMEDLTLKAVNDSENGQTLLYGMGDQHLEVAVSKLLNRYKV
;
A
#
# COMPACT_ATOMS: atom_id res chain seq x y z
N MET A 1 -20.64 -2.91 -2.72
CA MET A 1 -19.78 -1.72 -3.01
C MET A 1 -20.10 -1.20 -4.40
N ASN A 2 -19.98 0.11 -4.63
CA ASN A 2 -20.18 0.67 -5.97
C ASN A 2 -19.03 0.29 -6.90
N VAL A 3 -19.29 0.29 -8.22
CA VAL A 3 -18.27 0.14 -9.24
C VAL A 3 -17.58 1.48 -9.46
N TYR A 4 -16.26 1.47 -9.52
CA TYR A 4 -15.45 2.68 -9.73
C TYR A 4 -14.72 2.59 -11.07
N THR A 5 -14.75 3.68 -11.83
CA THR A 5 -13.95 3.82 -13.05
C THR A 5 -12.49 4.07 -12.70
N THR A 6 -11.58 3.81 -13.63
CA THR A 6 -10.13 3.85 -13.43
C THR A 6 -9.62 5.18 -12.84
N ASP A 7 -10.19 6.31 -13.28
CA ASP A 7 -9.88 7.66 -12.81
C ASP A 7 -10.26 7.91 -11.34
N LYS A 8 -11.25 7.13 -10.82
CA LYS A 8 -11.78 7.21 -9.45
C LYS A 8 -11.18 6.18 -8.51
N ILE A 9 -10.04 5.61 -8.86
CA ILE A 9 -9.32 4.64 -8.05
C ILE A 9 -7.95 5.20 -7.65
N ARG A 10 -7.53 4.87 -6.42
CA ARG A 10 -6.15 5.06 -5.94
C ARG A 10 -5.70 3.78 -5.28
N ASN A 11 -4.61 3.20 -5.74
CA ASN A 11 -4.00 2.01 -5.14
C ASN A 11 -2.73 2.45 -4.40
N VAL A 12 -2.81 2.51 -3.09
CA VAL A 12 -1.78 3.13 -2.25
C VAL A 12 -1.22 2.11 -1.26
N VAL A 13 0.07 1.82 -1.37
CA VAL A 13 0.77 0.96 -0.42
C VAL A 13 1.35 1.78 0.73
N LEU A 14 1.16 1.31 1.96
CA LEU A 14 1.83 1.86 3.14
C LEU A 14 3.13 1.11 3.39
N LEU A 15 4.24 1.82 3.40
CA LEU A 15 5.58 1.30 3.66
C LEU A 15 6.20 2.02 4.86
N GLY A 16 7.16 1.41 5.51
CA GLY A 16 7.87 1.99 6.66
C GLY A 16 8.33 0.96 7.66
N HIS A 17 9.08 1.40 8.66
CA HIS A 17 9.63 0.53 9.69
C HIS A 17 8.55 -0.14 10.55
N GLY A 18 8.87 -1.27 11.19
CA GLY A 18 7.99 -1.90 12.19
C GLY A 18 7.73 -0.94 13.35
N GLY A 19 6.47 -0.72 13.70
CA GLY A 19 6.10 0.24 14.76
C GLY A 19 5.97 1.70 14.31
N SER A 20 6.18 2.05 13.03
CA SER A 20 6.00 3.43 12.54
C SER A 20 4.55 3.91 12.51
N GLY A 21 3.57 3.05 12.81
CA GLY A 21 2.16 3.41 12.89
C GLY A 21 1.34 3.20 11.62
N LYS A 22 1.79 2.36 10.66
CA LYS A 22 1.05 2.07 9.41
C LYS A 22 -0.37 1.60 9.66
N THR A 23 -0.53 0.52 10.40
CA THR A 23 -1.85 -0.08 10.72
C THR A 23 -2.75 0.89 11.50
N SER A 24 -2.17 1.64 12.45
CA SER A 24 -2.92 2.68 13.18
C SER A 24 -3.34 3.84 12.26
N LEU A 25 -2.55 4.15 11.23
CA LEU A 25 -2.91 5.14 10.21
C LEU A 25 -4.11 4.66 9.37
N VAL A 26 -4.11 3.38 8.98
CA VAL A 26 -5.25 2.77 8.25
C VAL A 26 -6.52 2.83 9.09
N GLU A 27 -6.43 2.44 10.37
CA GLU A 27 -7.57 2.52 11.30
C GLU A 27 -8.15 3.94 11.39
N ALA A 28 -7.27 4.94 11.54
CA ALA A 28 -7.68 6.33 11.65
C ALA A 28 -8.34 6.84 10.35
N MET A 29 -7.81 6.47 9.18
CA MET A 29 -8.41 6.82 7.88
C MET A 29 -9.76 6.15 7.68
N ALA A 30 -9.88 4.87 7.98
CA ALA A 30 -11.13 4.10 7.87
C ALA A 30 -12.21 4.62 8.82
N TYR A 31 -11.82 4.97 10.05
CA TYR A 31 -12.72 5.58 11.03
C TYR A 31 -13.23 6.94 10.56
N LEU A 32 -12.35 7.82 10.10
CA LEU A 32 -12.74 9.15 9.60
C LEU A 32 -13.64 9.05 8.37
N ALA A 33 -13.40 8.08 7.51
CA ALA A 33 -14.24 7.82 6.33
C ALA A 33 -15.59 7.15 6.66
N GLY A 34 -15.86 6.87 7.92
CA GLY A 34 -17.13 6.27 8.39
C GLY A 34 -17.26 4.78 8.09
N MET A 35 -16.17 4.09 7.75
CA MET A 35 -16.20 2.64 7.50
C MET A 35 -16.30 1.82 8.78
N THR A 36 -15.82 2.37 9.88
CA THR A 36 -15.88 1.74 11.20
C THR A 36 -16.54 2.68 12.20
N THR A 37 -17.27 2.13 13.17
CA THR A 37 -17.91 2.89 14.25
C THR A 37 -16.97 3.20 15.41
N ARG A 38 -15.82 2.53 15.43
CA ARG A 38 -14.73 2.72 16.40
C ARG A 38 -13.38 2.59 15.71
N MET A 39 -12.39 3.22 16.27
CA MET A 39 -11.00 3.07 15.85
C MET A 39 -10.37 1.94 16.68
N GLY A 40 -9.91 0.88 16.01
CA GLY A 40 -9.19 -0.22 16.64
C GLY A 40 -7.78 0.19 17.04
N LYS A 41 -7.15 -0.62 17.89
CA LYS A 41 -5.77 -0.43 18.35
C LYS A 41 -4.98 -1.72 18.16
N VAL A 42 -3.75 -1.61 17.70
CA VAL A 42 -2.85 -2.76 17.56
C VAL A 42 -2.63 -3.45 18.91
N ALA A 43 -2.45 -2.67 19.98
CA ALA A 43 -2.27 -3.21 21.34
C ALA A 43 -3.47 -4.02 21.85
N ASP A 44 -4.67 -3.76 21.34
CA ASP A 44 -5.88 -4.47 21.71
C ASP A 44 -6.18 -5.66 20.76
N GLY A 45 -5.37 -5.85 19.70
CA GLY A 45 -5.53 -6.90 18.70
C GLY A 45 -6.87 -6.83 17.95
N ASN A 46 -7.40 -5.62 17.72
CA ASN A 46 -8.74 -5.41 17.19
C ASN A 46 -8.82 -4.45 15.99
N THR A 47 -7.72 -4.30 15.27
CA THR A 47 -7.66 -3.52 14.02
C THR A 47 -8.30 -4.27 12.86
N ILE A 48 -8.72 -3.53 11.82
CA ILE A 48 -9.30 -4.12 10.61
C ILE A 48 -8.25 -4.79 9.71
N SER A 49 -6.99 -4.36 9.80
CA SER A 49 -5.88 -4.90 9.01
C SER A 49 -5.31 -6.19 9.58
N ASP A 50 -5.02 -6.20 10.88
CA ASP A 50 -4.36 -7.33 11.58
C ASP A 50 -5.43 -8.29 12.12
N TYR A 51 -5.97 -9.13 11.25
CA TYR A 51 -7.04 -10.08 11.60
C TYR A 51 -6.56 -11.53 11.76
N ASP A 52 -5.35 -11.86 11.31
CA ASP A 52 -4.77 -13.18 11.50
C ASP A 52 -4.47 -13.40 13.00
N LYS A 53 -4.71 -14.62 13.49
CA LYS A 53 -4.46 -14.98 14.90
C LYS A 53 -3.00 -14.78 15.32
N GLU A 54 -2.06 -14.95 14.41
CA GLU A 54 -0.66 -14.70 14.70
C GLU A 54 -0.36 -13.19 14.82
N GLU A 55 -1.04 -12.35 14.02
CA GLU A 55 -0.94 -10.88 14.12
C GLU A 55 -1.51 -10.35 15.42
N THR A 56 -2.74 -10.76 15.76
CA THR A 56 -3.40 -10.35 17.00
C THR A 56 -2.69 -10.84 18.27
N LYS A 57 -2.06 -12.03 18.21
CA LYS A 57 -1.27 -12.57 19.31
C LYS A 57 0.08 -11.86 19.47
N ARG A 58 0.73 -11.50 18.38
CA ARG A 58 2.07 -10.90 18.37
C ARG A 58 2.04 -9.37 18.36
N LEU A 59 0.88 -8.77 18.11
CA LEU A 59 0.64 -7.33 18.06
C LEU A 59 1.48 -6.60 17.00
N PHE A 60 1.67 -7.25 15.85
CA PHE A 60 2.25 -6.66 14.66
C PHE A 60 1.75 -7.34 13.37
N SER A 61 1.79 -6.61 12.26
CA SER A 61 1.35 -7.11 10.96
C SER A 61 2.32 -8.13 10.39
N ILE A 62 1.78 -9.22 9.86
CA ILE A 62 2.51 -10.33 9.21
C ILE A 62 2.16 -10.39 7.74
N ASN A 63 0.87 -10.17 7.41
CA ASN A 63 0.36 -10.25 6.05
C ASN A 63 -0.03 -8.86 5.56
N THR A 64 0.00 -8.66 4.24
CA THR A 64 -0.58 -7.46 3.63
C THR A 64 -2.09 -7.55 3.60
N SER A 65 -2.76 -6.52 4.12
CA SER A 65 -4.20 -6.38 4.10
C SER A 65 -4.64 -5.29 3.12
N VAL A 66 -5.76 -5.52 2.43
CA VAL A 66 -6.42 -4.54 1.57
C VAL A 66 -7.56 -3.90 2.31
N ILE A 67 -7.52 -2.57 2.45
CA ILE A 67 -8.58 -1.79 3.11
C ILE A 67 -9.06 -0.72 2.13
N PRO A 68 -10.21 -0.95 1.46
CA PRO A 68 -10.78 0.01 0.51
C PRO A 68 -11.52 1.12 1.26
N VAL A 69 -10.96 2.31 1.27
CA VAL A 69 -11.57 3.51 1.85
C VAL A 69 -12.23 4.33 0.75
N VAL A 70 -13.49 4.71 0.93
CA VAL A 70 -14.20 5.60 0.02
C VAL A 70 -14.13 7.02 0.56
N TRP A 71 -13.59 7.93 -0.26
CA TRP A 71 -13.48 9.34 0.06
C TRP A 71 -14.05 10.20 -1.07
N GLY A 72 -15.20 10.83 -0.81
CA GLY A 72 -15.97 11.49 -1.87
C GLY A 72 -16.44 10.47 -2.92
N ASP A 73 -16.06 10.68 -4.16
CA ASP A 73 -16.35 9.80 -5.29
C ASP A 73 -15.18 8.85 -5.66
N THR A 74 -14.15 8.81 -4.83
CA THR A 74 -12.92 8.06 -5.09
C THR A 74 -12.78 6.88 -4.12
N LYS A 75 -12.41 5.72 -4.65
CA LYS A 75 -12.05 4.52 -3.90
C LYS A 75 -10.54 4.47 -3.73
N ILE A 76 -10.08 4.46 -2.50
CA ILE A 76 -8.68 4.33 -2.14
C ILE A 76 -8.45 2.92 -1.61
N ASN A 77 -7.83 2.05 -2.41
CA ASN A 77 -7.39 0.74 -1.95
C ASN A 77 -6.08 0.91 -1.18
N ILE A 78 -6.14 0.87 0.14
CA ILE A 78 -4.97 0.95 1.00
C ILE A 78 -4.41 -0.46 1.17
N LEU A 79 -3.14 -0.64 0.83
CA LEU A 79 -2.40 -1.88 1.03
C LEU A 79 -1.52 -1.69 2.28
N ASP A 80 -1.99 -2.22 3.40
CA ASP A 80 -1.28 -2.15 4.68
C ASP A 80 -0.27 -3.29 4.77
N THR A 81 1.02 -2.97 4.75
CA THR A 81 2.11 -3.96 4.68
C THR A 81 2.81 -4.13 6.02
N PRO A 82 3.35 -5.33 6.30
CA PRO A 82 4.24 -5.56 7.43
C PRO A 82 5.47 -4.65 7.38
N GLY A 83 5.95 -4.23 8.55
CA GLY A 83 7.16 -3.40 8.66
C GLY A 83 8.42 -4.19 9.04
N TYR A 84 8.30 -5.43 9.46
CA TYR A 84 9.43 -6.30 9.77
C TYR A 84 10.00 -6.95 8.51
N PHE A 85 11.32 -7.02 8.41
CA PHE A 85 12.03 -7.55 7.24
C PHE A 85 11.79 -9.03 7.00
N ASP A 86 11.46 -9.77 8.04
CA ASP A 86 11.06 -11.18 7.96
C ASP A 86 9.86 -11.41 7.03
N PHE A 87 9.03 -10.37 6.82
CA PHE A 87 7.84 -10.42 5.99
C PHE A 87 7.95 -9.53 4.74
N VAL A 88 9.17 -9.29 4.25
CA VAL A 88 9.43 -8.41 3.09
C VAL A 88 8.70 -8.86 1.82
N GLY A 89 8.49 -10.16 1.63
CA GLY A 89 7.74 -10.71 0.50
C GLY A 89 6.33 -10.13 0.38
N GLU A 90 5.67 -9.88 1.50
CA GLU A 90 4.36 -9.25 1.57
C GLU A 90 4.37 -7.80 1.03
N ALA A 91 5.40 -7.04 1.37
CA ALA A 91 5.58 -5.69 0.84
C ALA A 91 5.93 -5.71 -0.66
N GLU A 92 6.77 -6.67 -1.11
CA GLU A 92 7.13 -6.85 -2.51
C GLU A 92 5.90 -7.20 -3.38
N GLU A 93 5.00 -8.05 -2.89
CA GLU A 93 3.73 -8.34 -3.53
C GLU A 93 2.86 -7.08 -3.65
N ALA A 94 2.71 -6.33 -2.56
CA ALA A 94 1.87 -5.14 -2.53
C ALA A 94 2.38 -4.02 -3.45
N VAL A 95 3.69 -3.73 -3.48
CA VAL A 95 4.25 -2.69 -4.34
C VAL A 95 4.13 -3.01 -5.83
N SER A 96 4.03 -4.29 -6.18
CA SER A 96 3.87 -4.72 -7.58
C SER A 96 2.55 -4.26 -8.21
N VAL A 97 1.54 -3.99 -7.39
CA VAL A 97 0.20 -3.58 -7.84
C VAL A 97 -0.20 -2.19 -7.37
N ALA A 98 0.59 -1.56 -6.51
CA ALA A 98 0.37 -0.19 -6.08
C ALA A 98 0.66 0.81 -7.22
N ASP A 99 -0.08 1.92 -7.23
CA ASP A 99 0.17 3.03 -8.14
C ASP A 99 0.91 4.18 -7.46
N ALA A 100 0.90 4.20 -6.13
CA ALA A 100 1.62 5.15 -5.30
C ALA A 100 1.91 4.55 -3.91
N ALA A 101 2.79 5.18 -3.17
CA ALA A 101 3.15 4.79 -1.81
C ALA A 101 3.00 5.93 -0.81
N ILE A 102 2.73 5.58 0.44
CA ILE A 102 2.93 6.46 1.59
C ILE A 102 3.98 5.83 2.48
N ILE A 103 5.10 6.52 2.66
CA ILE A 103 6.14 6.11 3.61
C ILE A 103 5.77 6.70 4.96
N VAL A 104 5.49 5.83 5.92
CA VAL A 104 5.07 6.20 7.28
C VAL A 104 6.28 6.24 8.18
N VAL A 105 6.51 7.38 8.82
CA VAL A 105 7.65 7.66 9.69
C VAL A 105 7.13 8.10 11.06
N SER A 106 7.61 7.50 12.14
CA SER A 106 7.31 7.99 13.48
C SER A 106 8.02 9.32 13.74
N GLY A 107 7.28 10.33 14.14
CA GLY A 107 7.84 11.62 14.54
C GLY A 107 8.76 11.54 15.75
N LYS A 108 8.56 10.52 16.59
CA LYS A 108 9.41 10.24 17.76
C LYS A 108 10.68 9.47 17.37
N ALA A 109 10.55 8.40 16.61
CA ALA A 109 11.68 7.54 16.23
C ALA A 109 12.54 8.14 15.13
N GLY A 110 11.96 8.99 14.26
CA GLY A 110 12.67 9.57 13.11
C GLY A 110 12.91 8.56 11.98
N ILE A 111 14.01 8.76 11.26
CA ILE A 111 14.36 7.93 10.10
C ILE A 111 15.02 6.62 10.58
N GLU A 112 14.37 5.52 10.28
CA GLU A 112 14.81 4.18 10.64
C GLU A 112 15.23 3.38 9.40
N VAL A 113 15.82 2.19 9.61
CA VAL A 113 16.25 1.32 8.50
C VAL A 113 15.07 0.96 7.58
N GLY A 114 13.90 0.69 8.14
CA GLY A 114 12.69 0.41 7.36
C GLY A 114 12.22 1.59 6.51
N THR A 115 12.47 2.83 6.94
CA THR A 115 12.20 4.04 6.14
C THR A 115 13.08 4.06 4.88
N LYS A 116 14.37 3.77 5.04
CA LYS A 116 15.33 3.72 3.93
C LYS A 116 14.98 2.61 2.93
N LYS A 117 14.64 1.43 3.45
CA LYS A 117 14.19 0.29 2.61
C LYS A 117 12.89 0.59 1.86
N ALA A 118 11.94 1.26 2.52
CA ALA A 118 10.71 1.71 1.88
C ALA A 118 11.01 2.68 0.71
N TRP A 119 11.94 3.60 0.92
CA TRP A 119 12.37 4.52 -0.13
C TRP A 119 13.03 3.80 -1.31
N GLU A 120 13.99 2.90 -1.04
CA GLU A 120 14.64 2.07 -2.06
C GLU A 120 13.62 1.26 -2.88
N MET A 121 12.60 0.71 -2.22
CA MET A 121 11.52 -0.04 -2.86
C MET A 121 10.69 0.87 -3.79
N CYS A 122 10.35 2.07 -3.35
CA CYS A 122 9.68 3.05 -4.20
C CYS A 122 10.51 3.46 -5.42
N GLU A 123 11.84 3.62 -5.27
CA GLU A 123 12.73 3.91 -6.40
C GLU A 123 12.76 2.73 -7.39
N LYS A 124 12.93 1.50 -6.90
CA LYS A 124 12.95 0.28 -7.71
C LYS A 124 11.70 0.12 -8.57
N TYR A 125 10.53 0.38 -8.00
CA TYR A 125 9.23 0.24 -8.68
C TYR A 125 8.73 1.54 -9.31
N LYS A 126 9.51 2.62 -9.25
CA LYS A 126 9.16 3.96 -9.76
C LYS A 126 7.80 4.42 -9.24
N LEU A 127 7.55 4.23 -7.95
CA LEU A 127 6.30 4.64 -7.32
C LEU A 127 6.36 6.12 -6.92
N PRO A 128 5.38 6.92 -7.38
CA PRO A 128 5.08 8.21 -6.76
C PRO A 128 4.82 8.01 -5.26
N ARG A 129 5.24 8.95 -4.43
CA ARG A 129 5.16 8.76 -2.98
C ARG A 129 4.89 10.04 -2.21
N MET A 130 4.32 9.87 -1.04
CA MET A 130 4.22 10.84 0.03
C MET A 130 4.90 10.29 1.27
N VAL A 131 5.30 11.18 2.17
CA VAL A 131 5.73 10.80 3.53
C VAL A 131 4.67 11.29 4.51
N PHE A 132 4.29 10.43 5.44
CA PHE A 132 3.40 10.79 6.54
C PHE A 132 4.12 10.60 7.88
N VAL A 133 4.25 11.68 8.64
CA VAL A 133 4.90 11.69 9.96
C VAL A 133 3.82 11.50 11.03
N THR A 134 3.89 10.38 11.75
CA THR A 134 2.96 10.00 12.82
C THR A 134 3.39 10.54 14.19
N ASP A 135 2.63 10.24 15.22
CA ASP A 135 2.95 10.48 16.64
C ASP A 135 3.08 11.98 17.01
N MET A 136 2.44 12.87 16.24
CA MET A 136 2.54 14.30 16.49
C MET A 136 1.94 14.78 17.82
N ASP A 137 1.14 13.92 18.46
CA ASP A 137 0.58 14.13 19.81
C ASP A 137 1.57 13.81 20.95
N ILE A 138 2.72 13.23 20.63
CA ILE A 138 3.78 12.90 21.60
C ILE A 138 4.75 14.09 21.71
N ASP A 139 5.14 14.43 22.93
CA ASP A 139 6.02 15.59 23.19
C ASP A 139 7.39 15.46 22.51
N GLU A 140 7.94 14.24 22.45
CA GLU A 140 9.24 13.96 21.84
C GLU A 140 9.22 13.92 20.31
N ALA A 141 8.03 14.00 19.68
CA ALA A 141 7.94 13.98 18.22
C ALA A 141 8.46 15.31 17.62
N SER A 142 9.36 15.20 16.66
CA SER A 142 9.93 16.32 15.95
C SER A 142 9.72 16.21 14.44
N TYR A 143 8.66 16.83 13.93
CA TYR A 143 8.40 16.95 12.50
C TYR A 143 9.56 17.64 11.76
N ARG A 144 10.07 18.72 12.35
CA ARG A 144 11.18 19.48 11.75
C ARG A 144 12.41 18.62 11.53
N GLN A 145 12.81 17.83 12.55
CA GLN A 145 13.98 16.97 12.45
C GLN A 145 13.78 15.89 11.36
N VAL A 146 12.59 15.28 11.30
CA VAL A 146 12.28 14.29 10.26
C VAL A 146 12.39 14.91 8.86
N VAL A 147 11.87 16.11 8.64
CA VAL A 147 11.96 16.80 7.35
C VAL A 147 13.41 17.14 7.00
N GLU A 148 14.18 17.68 7.95
CA GLU A 148 15.61 18.01 7.75
C GLU A 148 16.42 16.75 7.38
N ASP A 149 16.21 15.64 8.08
CA ASP A 149 16.87 14.36 7.81
C ASP A 149 16.51 13.83 6.42
N LEU A 150 15.22 13.88 6.05
CA LEU A 150 14.77 13.50 4.72
C LEU A 150 15.39 14.38 3.62
N GLN A 151 15.44 15.70 3.84
CA GLN A 151 16.06 16.63 2.89
C GLN A 151 17.56 16.41 2.75
N GLN A 152 18.25 16.07 3.85
CA GLN A 152 19.65 15.73 3.80
C GLN A 152 19.90 14.45 2.98
N MET A 153 19.02 13.46 3.10
CA MET A 153 19.17 12.17 2.40
C MET A 153 18.72 12.21 0.95
N TYR A 154 17.62 12.91 0.67
CA TYR A 154 16.91 12.80 -0.61
C TYR A 154 16.77 14.14 -1.35
N GLY A 155 17.28 15.21 -0.79
CA GLY A 155 17.40 16.51 -1.44
C GLY A 155 16.13 17.35 -1.48
N LYS A 156 16.13 18.31 -2.40
CA LYS A 156 15.10 19.34 -2.53
C LYS A 156 13.70 18.83 -2.86
N ARG A 157 13.57 17.60 -3.34
CA ARG A 157 12.26 17.00 -3.64
C ARG A 157 11.39 16.75 -2.41
N ILE A 158 11.97 16.74 -1.21
CA ILE A 158 11.23 16.64 0.05
C ILE A 158 10.57 17.97 0.34
N ALA A 159 9.24 18.00 0.27
CA ALA A 159 8.45 19.22 0.32
C ALA A 159 7.33 19.13 1.36
N PRO A 160 7.42 19.86 2.48
CA PRO A 160 6.32 19.97 3.43
C PRO A 160 5.08 20.60 2.79
N PHE A 161 3.95 19.89 2.79
CA PHE A 161 2.66 20.42 2.38
C PHE A 161 1.88 20.99 3.56
N HIS A 162 2.14 20.46 4.75
CA HIS A 162 1.55 20.91 6.00
C HIS A 162 2.64 21.08 7.06
N LEU A 163 2.55 22.14 7.86
CA LEU A 163 3.41 22.38 9.01
C LEU A 163 2.59 22.23 10.29
N PRO A 164 3.13 21.59 11.35
CA PRO A 164 2.40 21.42 12.58
C PRO A 164 2.26 22.75 13.35
N VAL A 165 1.11 22.92 14.00
CA VAL A 165 0.91 23.98 14.99
C VAL A 165 0.90 23.34 16.38
N ARG A 166 1.81 23.78 17.23
CA ARG A 166 1.91 23.34 18.63
C ARG A 166 1.76 24.52 19.57
N GLU A 167 0.99 24.34 20.64
CA GLU A 167 0.84 25.29 21.73
C GLU A 167 1.01 24.55 23.05
N ASN A 168 1.86 25.08 23.92
CA ASN A 168 2.18 24.45 25.20
C ASN A 168 2.54 22.96 25.08
N GLY A 169 3.28 22.60 24.04
CA GLY A 169 3.67 21.22 23.72
C GLY A 169 2.58 20.39 23.04
N GLN A 170 1.34 20.85 22.98
CA GLN A 170 0.23 20.10 22.38
C GLN A 170 0.12 20.34 20.88
N PHE A 171 -0.19 19.30 20.12
CA PHE A 171 -0.48 19.36 18.71
C PHE A 171 -1.92 19.81 18.49
N VAL A 172 -2.10 21.09 18.14
CA VAL A 172 -3.42 21.75 18.10
C VAL A 172 -3.93 22.10 16.71
N GLY A 173 -3.06 22.07 15.70
CA GLY A 173 -3.46 22.47 14.35
C GLY A 173 -2.37 22.24 13.31
N TYR A 174 -2.58 22.80 12.15
CA TYR A 174 -1.63 22.75 11.04
C TYR A 174 -1.71 24.00 10.16
N VAL A 175 -0.61 24.30 9.48
CA VAL A 175 -0.55 25.31 8.42
C VAL A 175 -0.50 24.59 7.08
N ASN A 176 -1.44 24.90 6.18
CA ASN A 176 -1.37 24.44 4.80
C ASN A 176 -0.43 25.37 4.02
N VAL A 177 0.68 24.83 3.54
CA VAL A 177 1.73 25.60 2.85
C VAL A 177 1.24 26.18 1.53
N LEU A 178 0.45 25.43 0.78
CA LEU A 178 -0.06 25.88 -0.53
C LEU A 178 -1.09 27.00 -0.40
N GLN A 179 -1.96 26.91 0.60
CA GLN A 179 -3.01 27.88 0.85
C GLN A 179 -2.58 29.04 1.76
N GLN A 180 -1.42 28.92 2.42
CA GLN A 180 -0.91 29.88 3.42
C GLN A 180 -1.93 30.19 4.52
N ARG A 181 -2.62 29.13 4.98
CA ARG A 181 -3.70 29.24 5.99
C ARG A 181 -3.47 28.23 7.10
N ALA A 182 -3.72 28.67 8.33
CA ALA A 182 -3.72 27.77 9.48
C ALA A 182 -5.14 27.30 9.83
N LYS A 183 -5.22 26.10 10.39
CA LYS A 183 -6.44 25.51 10.94
C LYS A 183 -6.12 24.83 12.27
N ARG A 184 -7.12 24.84 13.18
CA ARG A 184 -7.05 24.18 14.48
C ARG A 184 -8.17 23.18 14.64
N TRP A 185 -7.91 22.12 15.37
CA TRP A 185 -8.93 21.16 15.77
C TRP A 185 -9.67 21.69 17.00
N LYS A 186 -10.99 21.56 16.97
CA LYS A 186 -11.87 21.74 18.11
C LYS A 186 -11.96 20.44 18.93
N GLU A 187 -12.56 20.53 20.10
CA GLU A 187 -12.81 19.36 20.96
C GLU A 187 -13.66 18.28 20.29
N ASP A 188 -14.59 18.67 19.43
CA ASP A 188 -15.46 17.79 18.66
C ASP A 188 -14.78 17.14 17.42
N GLY A 189 -13.47 17.43 17.21
CA GLY A 189 -12.69 16.92 16.07
C GLY A 189 -12.86 17.71 14.77
N THR A 190 -13.77 18.70 14.73
CA THR A 190 -13.89 19.61 13.59
C THR A 190 -12.73 20.59 13.56
N VAL A 191 -12.55 21.28 12.43
CA VAL A 191 -11.49 22.27 12.27
C VAL A 191 -12.07 23.69 12.13
N GLU A 192 -11.37 24.66 12.67
CA GLU A 192 -11.63 26.08 12.45
C GLU A 192 -10.42 26.79 11.85
N LYS A 193 -10.68 27.89 11.16
CA LYS A 193 -9.61 28.75 10.64
C LYS A 193 -8.92 29.43 11.81
N SER A 194 -7.60 29.59 11.73
CA SER A 194 -6.80 30.33 12.68
C SER A 194 -5.73 31.14 11.95
N ASP A 195 -5.14 32.07 12.65
CA ASP A 195 -4.00 32.81 12.13
C ASP A 195 -2.77 31.90 12.09
N VAL A 196 -1.91 32.15 11.09
CA VAL A 196 -0.61 31.48 11.03
C VAL A 196 0.24 31.98 12.21
N PRO A 197 0.74 31.04 13.06
CA PRO A 197 1.58 31.44 14.18
C PRO A 197 2.83 32.19 13.71
N GLU A 198 3.24 33.22 14.44
CA GLU A 198 4.41 34.04 14.09
C GLU A 198 5.67 33.21 13.87
N TYR A 199 5.91 32.19 14.75
CA TYR A 199 7.05 31.29 14.66
C TYR A 199 7.05 30.39 13.41
N SER A 200 5.91 30.26 12.71
CA SER A 200 5.79 29.45 11.49
C SER A 200 5.96 30.26 10.20
N LYS A 201 5.88 31.59 10.25
CA LYS A 201 5.82 32.44 9.04
C LYS A 201 7.06 32.33 8.16
N ASP A 202 8.25 32.36 8.72
CA ASP A 202 9.49 32.28 7.96
C ASP A 202 9.61 30.90 7.28
N ASN A 203 9.33 29.82 8.02
CA ASN A 203 9.37 28.47 7.46
C ASN A 203 8.28 28.26 6.40
N LEU A 204 7.09 28.81 6.61
CA LEU A 204 6.00 28.79 5.63
C LEU A 204 6.45 29.45 4.31
N ASN A 205 7.07 30.61 4.38
CA ASN A 205 7.55 31.33 3.19
C ASN A 205 8.62 30.53 2.45
N ILE A 206 9.59 29.95 3.16
CA ILE A 206 10.64 29.13 2.56
C ILE A 206 10.03 27.90 1.85
N CYS A 207 9.13 27.19 2.52
CA CYS A 207 8.47 26.01 1.95
C CYS A 207 7.58 26.39 0.75
N ARG A 208 6.87 27.50 0.83
CA ARG A 208 6.02 28.00 -0.24
C ARG A 208 6.83 28.38 -1.48
N GLU A 209 7.91 29.13 -1.30
CA GLU A 209 8.82 29.51 -2.39
C GLU A 209 9.38 28.31 -3.12
N ALA A 210 9.88 27.31 -2.39
CA ALA A 210 10.39 26.08 -2.98
C ALA A 210 9.33 25.32 -3.80
N LEU A 211 8.08 25.30 -3.35
CA LEU A 211 6.98 24.69 -4.10
C LEU A 211 6.62 25.50 -5.35
N MET A 212 6.63 26.82 -5.29
CA MET A 212 6.34 27.66 -6.46
C MET A 212 7.45 27.58 -7.51
N GLU A 213 8.69 27.47 -7.10
CA GLU A 213 9.83 27.19 -7.99
C GLU A 213 9.61 25.84 -8.74
N ALA A 214 9.24 24.78 -8.00
CA ALA A 214 8.94 23.48 -8.59
C ALA A 214 7.75 23.55 -9.58
N VAL A 215 6.70 24.32 -9.27
CA VAL A 215 5.59 24.56 -10.20
C VAL A 215 6.07 25.28 -11.46
N ALA A 216 6.91 26.30 -11.31
CA ALA A 216 7.46 27.05 -12.43
C ALA A 216 8.29 26.17 -13.39
N GLU A 217 9.04 25.20 -12.85
CA GLU A 217 9.88 24.29 -13.65
C GLU A 217 9.07 23.32 -14.51
N THR A 218 7.75 23.23 -14.37
CA THR A 218 6.92 22.30 -15.15
C THR A 218 6.71 22.72 -16.61
N SER A 219 6.85 24.01 -16.93
CA SER A 219 6.77 24.50 -18.34
C SER A 219 7.54 25.81 -18.51
N GLU A 220 7.95 26.09 -19.77
CA GLU A 220 8.62 27.35 -20.13
C GLU A 220 7.71 28.57 -19.84
N GLU A 221 6.39 28.46 -20.10
CA GLU A 221 5.41 29.50 -19.84
C GLU A 221 5.35 29.80 -18.31
N PHE A 222 5.31 28.77 -17.47
CA PHE A 222 5.26 28.95 -16.02
C PHE A 222 6.58 29.55 -15.49
N MET A 223 7.70 29.16 -16.06
CA MET A 223 9.01 29.70 -15.70
C MET A 223 9.09 31.21 -16.01
N GLU A 224 8.62 31.62 -17.20
CA GLU A 224 8.58 33.05 -17.60
C GLU A 224 7.66 33.85 -16.65
N ARG A 225 6.46 33.37 -16.37
CA ARG A 225 5.52 34.00 -15.44
C ARG A 225 6.10 34.14 -14.03
N TYR A 226 6.78 33.10 -13.54
CA TYR A 226 7.43 33.12 -12.22
C TYR A 226 8.50 34.19 -12.13
N PHE A 227 9.36 34.32 -13.12
CA PHE A 227 10.39 35.37 -13.17
C PHE A 227 9.81 36.77 -13.34
N ASN A 228 8.65 36.90 -13.97
CA ASN A 228 7.92 38.16 -14.05
C ASN A 228 7.14 38.54 -12.79
N GLY A 229 7.15 37.65 -11.77
CA GLY A 229 6.43 37.87 -10.50
C GLY A 229 4.91 37.66 -10.64
N GLU A 230 4.45 36.93 -11.65
CA GLU A 230 3.04 36.61 -11.82
C GLU A 230 2.64 35.44 -10.90
N GLU A 231 1.47 35.56 -10.28
CA GLU A 231 0.94 34.51 -9.43
C GLU A 231 0.31 33.37 -10.25
N PHE A 232 0.42 32.13 -9.75
CA PHE A 232 -0.31 30.98 -10.28
C PHE A 232 -1.64 30.82 -9.54
N SER A 233 -2.67 30.39 -10.29
CA SER A 233 -3.95 30.01 -9.67
C SER A 233 -3.82 28.72 -8.87
N GLU A 234 -4.74 28.47 -7.94
CA GLU A 234 -4.76 27.23 -7.16
C GLU A 234 -4.88 25.98 -8.05
N ASP A 235 -5.60 26.08 -9.18
CA ASP A 235 -5.75 24.99 -10.15
C ASP A 235 -4.46 24.72 -10.91
N GLU A 236 -3.74 25.74 -11.35
CA GLU A 236 -2.43 25.62 -12.01
C GLU A 236 -1.42 24.96 -11.06
N ILE A 237 -1.35 25.44 -9.82
CA ILE A 237 -0.48 24.86 -8.79
C ILE A 237 -0.82 23.36 -8.59
N ARG A 238 -2.10 23.04 -8.44
CA ARG A 238 -2.55 21.67 -8.24
C ARG A 238 -2.19 20.76 -9.41
N GLN A 239 -2.41 21.19 -10.65
CA GLN A 239 -2.07 20.41 -11.83
C GLN A 239 -0.55 20.22 -11.97
N ALA A 240 0.25 21.26 -11.76
CA ALA A 240 1.70 21.17 -11.80
C ALA A 240 2.25 20.23 -10.73
N LEU A 241 1.76 20.33 -9.49
CA LEU A 241 2.19 19.45 -8.40
C LEU A 241 1.78 17.99 -8.62
N ARG A 242 0.66 17.73 -9.30
CA ARG A 242 0.31 16.35 -9.71
C ARG A 242 1.38 15.76 -10.62
N VAL A 243 1.86 16.52 -11.60
CA VAL A 243 2.96 16.09 -12.48
C VAL A 243 4.23 15.84 -11.67
N ASN A 244 4.61 16.77 -10.81
CA ASN A 244 5.82 16.67 -9.99
C ASN A 244 5.77 15.50 -8.99
N VAL A 245 4.60 15.21 -8.42
CA VAL A 245 4.43 14.04 -7.55
C VAL A 245 4.47 12.75 -8.34
N ALA A 246 3.83 12.72 -9.52
CA ALA A 246 3.81 11.53 -10.38
C ALA A 246 5.21 11.14 -10.90
N ASP A 247 6.06 12.10 -11.22
CA ASP A 247 7.44 11.85 -11.69
C ASP A 247 8.47 11.74 -10.55
N GLY A 248 8.06 12.01 -9.31
CA GLY A 248 8.91 11.92 -8.11
C GLY A 248 9.83 13.11 -7.90
N SER A 249 9.68 14.20 -8.66
CA SER A 249 10.45 15.44 -8.45
C SER A 249 10.01 16.18 -7.19
N ILE A 250 8.76 15.99 -6.75
CA ILE A 250 8.25 16.43 -5.45
C ILE A 250 7.72 15.23 -4.66
N VAL A 251 8.14 15.15 -3.40
CA VAL A 251 7.65 14.19 -2.41
C VAL A 251 6.98 14.97 -1.28
N PRO A 252 5.65 15.05 -1.25
CA PRO A 252 4.92 15.73 -0.19
C PRO A 252 5.19 15.11 1.17
N VAL A 253 5.39 15.94 2.19
CA VAL A 253 5.47 15.51 3.58
C VAL A 253 4.26 16.08 4.33
N LEU A 254 3.48 15.16 4.89
CA LEU A 254 2.32 15.45 5.72
C LEU A 254 2.59 14.91 7.14
N MET A 255 1.72 15.24 8.08
CA MET A 255 1.88 14.77 9.45
C MET A 255 0.53 14.70 10.17
N GLY A 256 0.51 13.97 11.27
CA GLY A 256 -0.68 13.84 12.08
C GLY A 256 -0.49 12.97 13.32
N SER A 257 -1.59 12.76 14.01
CA SER A 257 -1.72 11.84 15.12
C SER A 257 -2.73 10.75 14.77
N ASN A 258 -2.27 9.51 14.69
CA ASN A 258 -3.14 8.35 14.46
C ASN A 258 -4.08 8.14 15.67
N THR A 259 -3.57 8.33 16.89
CA THR A 259 -4.30 8.15 18.15
C THR A 259 -5.48 9.11 18.26
N LEU A 260 -5.30 10.35 17.82
CA LEU A 260 -6.32 11.41 17.86
C LEU A 260 -7.10 11.53 16.55
N ALA A 261 -6.81 10.72 15.54
CA ALA A 261 -7.32 10.82 14.17
C ALA A 261 -7.15 12.24 13.57
N ARG A 262 -6.11 12.97 13.96
CA ARG A 262 -5.79 14.31 13.48
C ARG A 262 -4.82 14.26 12.30
N GLY A 263 -5.13 15.01 11.23
CA GLY A 263 -4.35 15.01 9.98
C GLY A 263 -4.87 14.00 8.93
N MET A 264 -5.82 13.14 9.28
CA MET A 264 -6.36 12.11 8.36
C MET A 264 -7.21 12.73 7.25
N TYR A 265 -7.98 13.78 7.56
CA TYR A 265 -8.77 14.50 6.56
C TYR A 265 -7.87 15.06 5.45
N THR A 266 -6.81 15.77 5.82
CA THR A 266 -5.86 16.34 4.87
C THR A 266 -5.14 15.27 4.09
N LEU A 267 -4.76 14.16 4.73
CA LEU A 267 -4.14 13.02 4.05
C LEU A 267 -5.05 12.42 2.98
N LEU A 268 -6.31 12.12 3.32
CA LEU A 268 -7.28 11.57 2.35
C LEU A 268 -7.54 12.54 1.18
N VAL A 269 -7.67 13.84 1.47
CA VAL A 269 -7.81 14.87 0.44
C VAL A 269 -6.57 14.91 -0.48
N ASP A 270 -5.37 14.87 0.09
CA ASP A 270 -4.14 14.99 -0.69
C ASP A 270 -3.80 13.71 -1.46
N ILE A 271 -4.18 12.54 -0.96
CA ILE A 271 -4.14 11.27 -1.73
C ILE A 271 -4.95 11.43 -3.03
N VAL A 272 -6.19 11.90 -2.93
CA VAL A 272 -7.07 12.08 -4.10
C VAL A 272 -6.56 13.18 -5.03
N LYS A 273 -6.02 14.25 -4.47
CA LYS A 273 -5.54 15.42 -5.26
C LYS A 273 -4.23 15.15 -6.00
N TYR A 274 -3.27 14.50 -5.37
CA TYR A 274 -1.89 14.48 -5.85
C TYR A 274 -1.37 13.10 -6.23
N LEU A 275 -1.85 12.02 -5.64
CA LEU A 275 -1.42 10.69 -6.07
C LEU A 275 -2.15 10.25 -7.35
N PRO A 276 -1.47 9.55 -8.27
CA PRO A 276 -2.05 9.18 -9.54
C PRO A 276 -3.13 8.12 -9.41
N SER A 277 -4.13 8.21 -10.30
CA SER A 277 -5.02 7.09 -10.60
C SER A 277 -4.29 6.06 -11.49
N PRO A 278 -4.77 4.81 -11.58
CA PRO A 278 -4.15 3.81 -12.45
C PRO A 278 -4.04 4.25 -13.91
N GLU A 279 -4.99 5.02 -14.45
CA GLU A 279 -4.96 5.53 -15.82
C GLU A 279 -3.73 6.41 -16.14
N LYS A 280 -3.08 6.97 -15.11
CA LYS A 280 -1.85 7.76 -15.23
C LYS A 280 -0.59 6.90 -15.13
N ARG A 281 -0.76 5.58 -15.03
CA ARG A 281 0.32 4.60 -14.96
C ARG A 281 0.34 3.77 -16.24
N SER A 282 1.52 3.48 -16.74
CA SER A 282 1.67 2.53 -17.84
C SER A 282 1.65 1.09 -17.31
N CYS A 283 1.02 0.20 -18.08
CA CYS A 283 1.03 -1.22 -17.79
C CYS A 283 1.19 -1.99 -19.10
N THR A 284 2.32 -2.67 -19.24
CA THR A 284 2.64 -3.42 -20.46
C THR A 284 2.81 -4.90 -20.14
N GLY A 285 2.36 -5.74 -21.06
CA GLY A 285 2.58 -7.17 -21.09
C GLY A 285 3.02 -7.63 -22.47
N ILE A 286 3.02 -8.92 -22.68
CA ILE A 286 3.31 -9.55 -23.98
C ILE A 286 2.13 -10.42 -24.38
N ASN A 287 1.64 -10.26 -25.60
CA ASN A 287 0.69 -11.18 -26.17
C ASN A 287 1.40 -12.51 -26.48
N ALA A 288 1.02 -13.59 -25.81
CA ALA A 288 1.69 -14.88 -25.93
C ALA A 288 1.50 -15.56 -27.29
N LYS A 289 0.53 -15.14 -28.12
CA LYS A 289 0.34 -15.67 -29.47
C LYS A 289 1.19 -14.94 -30.51
N THR A 290 1.25 -13.61 -30.44
CA THR A 290 1.95 -12.79 -31.44
C THR A 290 3.37 -12.43 -31.01
N ASN A 291 3.69 -12.60 -29.74
CA ASN A 291 4.94 -12.18 -29.11
C ASN A 291 5.20 -10.65 -29.18
N GLU A 292 4.12 -9.88 -29.36
CA GLU A 292 4.17 -8.43 -29.42
C GLU A 292 3.87 -7.80 -28.06
N VAL A 293 4.42 -6.60 -27.84
CA VAL A 293 4.13 -5.81 -26.64
C VAL A 293 2.65 -5.42 -26.63
N TYR A 294 2.00 -5.64 -25.50
CA TYR A 294 0.61 -5.26 -25.26
C TYR A 294 0.55 -4.15 -24.20
N SER A 295 0.11 -2.98 -24.59
CA SER A 295 -0.11 -1.85 -23.69
C SER A 295 -1.52 -1.95 -23.10
N ALA A 296 -1.62 -2.52 -21.92
CA ALA A 296 -2.88 -2.62 -21.18
C ALA A 296 -3.32 -1.26 -20.61
N ASP A 297 -2.37 -0.57 -19.96
CA ASP A 297 -2.46 0.80 -19.46
C ASP A 297 -3.71 1.09 -18.63
N TYR A 298 -4.26 0.04 -17.98
CA TYR A 298 -5.48 0.10 -17.20
C TYR A 298 -6.69 0.66 -17.99
N ASP A 299 -6.71 0.43 -19.28
CA ASP A 299 -7.78 0.85 -20.18
C ASP A 299 -8.94 -0.16 -20.13
N PHE A 300 -10.11 0.27 -19.63
CA PHE A 300 -11.29 -0.56 -19.49
C PHE A 300 -11.96 -0.92 -20.84
N ALA A 301 -11.61 -0.24 -21.94
CA ALA A 301 -12.13 -0.55 -23.28
C ALA A 301 -11.38 -1.70 -23.97
N LYS A 302 -10.20 -2.07 -23.49
CA LYS A 302 -9.38 -3.15 -24.02
C LYS A 302 -9.87 -4.53 -23.56
N PRO A 303 -9.41 -5.63 -24.22
CA PRO A 303 -9.67 -6.99 -23.75
C PRO A 303 -9.26 -7.17 -22.29
N LYS A 304 -10.08 -7.93 -21.53
CA LYS A 304 -9.87 -8.13 -20.10
C LYS A 304 -8.59 -8.89 -19.80
N SER A 305 -7.88 -8.42 -18.79
CA SER A 305 -6.72 -9.09 -18.22
C SER A 305 -6.52 -8.66 -16.77
N ALA A 306 -5.89 -9.52 -15.99
CA ALA A 306 -5.60 -9.28 -14.60
C ALA A 306 -4.27 -9.94 -14.20
N TYR A 307 -3.66 -9.41 -13.15
CA TYR A 307 -2.47 -9.94 -12.52
C TYR A 307 -2.78 -10.42 -11.11
N VAL A 308 -2.39 -11.66 -10.81
CA VAL A 308 -2.54 -12.24 -9.48
C VAL A 308 -1.34 -11.84 -8.63
N TRP A 309 -1.56 -10.98 -7.66
CA TRP A 309 -0.47 -10.45 -6.85
C TRP A 309 -0.33 -11.10 -5.47
N LYS A 310 -1.39 -11.78 -4.99
CA LYS A 310 -1.40 -12.46 -3.69
C LYS A 310 -2.39 -13.61 -3.67
N THR A 311 -2.05 -14.65 -2.91
CA THR A 311 -2.93 -15.78 -2.62
C THR A 311 -3.22 -15.83 -1.12
N ILE A 312 -4.48 -16.01 -0.74
CA ILE A 312 -4.93 -16.24 0.64
C ILE A 312 -5.65 -17.58 0.67
N VAL A 313 -5.32 -18.43 1.62
CA VAL A 313 -6.01 -19.70 1.85
C VAL A 313 -6.90 -19.58 3.08
N ASP A 314 -8.20 -19.38 2.86
CA ASP A 314 -9.19 -19.31 3.93
C ASP A 314 -9.66 -20.71 4.31
N PRO A 315 -9.74 -21.08 5.62
CA PRO A 315 -10.16 -22.41 6.06
C PRO A 315 -11.59 -22.79 5.66
N PHE A 316 -12.47 -21.81 5.47
CA PHE A 316 -13.90 -22.03 5.21
C PHE A 316 -14.26 -21.85 3.74
N ILE A 317 -13.74 -20.81 3.11
CA ILE A 317 -14.05 -20.45 1.73
C ILE A 317 -13.11 -21.16 0.75
N GLY A 318 -11.90 -21.47 1.20
CA GLY A 318 -10.83 -22.03 0.40
C GLY A 318 -9.86 -20.96 -0.09
N LYS A 319 -9.47 -21.01 -1.38
CA LYS A 319 -8.48 -20.09 -1.93
C LYS A 319 -9.12 -18.82 -2.47
N TYR A 320 -8.54 -17.68 -2.10
CA TYR A 320 -8.69 -16.40 -2.78
C TYR A 320 -7.44 -16.09 -3.61
N SER A 321 -7.62 -15.69 -4.85
CA SER A 321 -6.59 -15.10 -5.68
C SER A 321 -6.84 -13.59 -5.76
N LEU A 322 -6.02 -12.79 -5.10
CA LEU A 322 -6.12 -11.34 -5.13
C LEU A 322 -5.53 -10.84 -6.43
N ILE A 323 -6.30 -10.02 -7.13
CA ILE A 323 -5.97 -9.54 -8.47
C ILE A 323 -6.00 -8.02 -8.54
N LYS A 324 -5.20 -7.46 -9.45
CA LYS A 324 -5.43 -6.15 -10.03
C LYS A 324 -5.88 -6.33 -11.48
N VAL A 325 -6.94 -5.65 -11.86
CA VAL A 325 -7.41 -5.66 -13.26
C VAL A 325 -6.52 -4.74 -14.08
N ASN A 326 -5.82 -5.28 -15.07
CA ASN A 326 -4.83 -4.53 -15.86
C ASN A 326 -5.44 -3.89 -17.11
N SER A 327 -6.48 -4.53 -17.67
CA SER A 327 -7.26 -3.99 -18.79
C SER A 327 -8.67 -4.57 -18.79
N GLY A 328 -9.60 -3.86 -19.42
CA GLY A 328 -10.98 -4.30 -19.58
C GLY A 328 -11.79 -4.19 -18.28
N VAL A 329 -12.89 -4.94 -18.26
CA VAL A 329 -13.79 -5.08 -17.11
C VAL A 329 -13.99 -6.56 -16.83
N LEU A 330 -13.69 -6.99 -15.61
CA LEU A 330 -13.99 -8.35 -15.14
C LEU A 330 -15.42 -8.38 -14.60
N LYS A 331 -16.16 -9.41 -14.97
CA LYS A 331 -17.54 -9.65 -14.51
C LYS A 331 -17.69 -11.07 -13.93
N THR A 332 -18.67 -11.21 -13.06
CA THR A 332 -19.14 -12.54 -12.67
C THR A 332 -19.52 -13.32 -13.91
N ASP A 333 -19.25 -14.61 -13.93
CA ASP A 333 -19.43 -15.54 -15.04
C ASP A 333 -18.44 -15.42 -16.23
N ASP A 334 -17.51 -14.48 -16.19
CA ASP A 334 -16.41 -14.43 -17.16
C ASP A 334 -15.55 -15.70 -17.08
N VAL A 335 -15.02 -16.11 -18.24
CA VAL A 335 -14.03 -17.19 -18.33
C VAL A 335 -12.65 -16.56 -18.46
N LEU A 336 -11.75 -16.89 -17.56
CA LEU A 336 -10.36 -16.45 -17.57
C LEU A 336 -9.42 -17.60 -17.96
N TYR A 337 -8.44 -17.26 -18.77
CA TYR A 337 -7.39 -18.16 -19.22
C TYR A 337 -6.08 -17.86 -18.50
N ASN A 338 -5.54 -18.89 -17.86
CA ASN A 338 -4.19 -18.88 -17.29
C ASN A 338 -3.23 -19.52 -18.28
N HIS A 339 -2.48 -18.70 -19.02
CA HIS A 339 -1.56 -19.17 -20.05
C HIS A 339 -0.42 -20.03 -19.48
N HIS A 340 0.07 -19.72 -18.27
CA HIS A 340 1.16 -20.49 -17.64
C HIS A 340 0.80 -21.95 -17.35
N LYS A 341 -0.49 -22.24 -17.19
CA LYS A 341 -1.01 -23.57 -16.86
C LYS A 341 -1.88 -24.17 -17.95
N ASP A 342 -2.12 -23.42 -19.02
CA ASP A 342 -3.03 -23.79 -20.14
C ASP A 342 -4.42 -24.20 -19.66
N VAL A 343 -5.01 -23.41 -18.76
CA VAL A 343 -6.32 -23.70 -18.15
C VAL A 343 -7.25 -22.52 -18.27
N GLU A 344 -8.50 -22.78 -18.64
CA GLU A 344 -9.61 -21.84 -18.56
C GLU A 344 -10.47 -22.15 -17.34
N GLU A 345 -10.80 -21.12 -16.56
CA GLU A 345 -11.69 -21.23 -15.41
C GLU A 345 -12.75 -20.12 -15.42
N LYS A 346 -13.97 -20.48 -15.05
CA LYS A 346 -15.09 -19.55 -14.94
C LYS A 346 -15.07 -18.87 -13.58
N ILE A 347 -15.22 -17.54 -13.55
CA ILE A 347 -15.40 -16.76 -12.33
C ILE A 347 -16.79 -17.07 -11.77
N GLY A 348 -16.86 -17.76 -10.64
CA GLY A 348 -18.12 -17.97 -9.93
C GLY A 348 -18.55 -16.74 -9.15
N LYS A 349 -17.64 -16.18 -8.37
CA LYS A 349 -17.87 -14.99 -7.54
C LYS A 349 -16.66 -14.07 -7.54
N LEU A 350 -16.95 -12.79 -7.56
CA LEU A 350 -15.98 -11.69 -7.55
C LEU A 350 -16.16 -10.88 -6.27
N TYR A 351 -15.07 -10.57 -5.59
CA TYR A 351 -15.11 -9.89 -4.31
C TYR A 351 -14.18 -8.67 -4.27
N VAL A 352 -14.55 -7.74 -3.41
CA VAL A 352 -13.64 -6.75 -2.82
C VAL A 352 -13.42 -7.15 -1.36
N LEU A 353 -12.17 -7.20 -0.92
CA LEU A 353 -11.84 -7.53 0.46
C LEU A 353 -11.63 -6.25 1.27
N CYS A 354 -12.18 -6.19 2.47
CA CYS A 354 -11.85 -5.22 3.51
C CYS A 354 -11.30 -5.99 4.71
N GLY A 355 -9.98 -6.13 4.80
CA GLY A 355 -9.35 -7.07 5.71
C GLY A 355 -9.86 -8.49 5.43
N ASN A 356 -10.45 -9.14 6.43
CA ASN A 356 -11.03 -10.48 6.30
C ASN A 356 -12.50 -10.50 5.83
N LYS A 357 -13.09 -9.33 5.53
CA LYS A 357 -14.50 -9.23 5.14
C LYS A 357 -14.64 -9.16 3.62
N PRO A 358 -15.14 -10.24 2.98
CA PRO A 358 -15.42 -10.20 1.55
C PRO A 358 -16.77 -9.52 1.29
N GLU A 359 -16.78 -8.62 0.32
CA GLU A 359 -18.01 -8.03 -0.24
C GLU A 359 -18.14 -8.45 -1.70
N GLU A 360 -19.22 -9.14 -2.03
CA GLU A 360 -19.45 -9.62 -3.40
C GLU A 360 -19.77 -8.44 -4.32
N VAL A 361 -19.13 -8.40 -5.48
CA VAL A 361 -19.33 -7.40 -6.52
C VAL A 361 -19.64 -8.08 -7.85
N LYS A 362 -20.34 -7.38 -8.73
CA LYS A 362 -20.70 -7.94 -10.06
C LYS A 362 -19.60 -7.73 -11.09
N GLU A 363 -18.85 -6.64 -10.96
CA GLU A 363 -17.78 -6.29 -11.88
C GLU A 363 -16.68 -5.47 -11.21
N LEU A 364 -15.48 -5.50 -11.79
CA LEU A 364 -14.33 -4.68 -11.45
C LEU A 364 -13.74 -4.09 -12.73
N HIS A 365 -13.54 -2.79 -12.75
CA HIS A 365 -12.89 -2.08 -13.85
C HIS A 365 -11.38 -2.18 -13.79
N ALA A 366 -10.73 -1.99 -14.95
CA ALA A 366 -9.28 -1.85 -15.02
C ALA A 366 -8.75 -0.86 -13.98
N GLY A 367 -7.67 -1.22 -13.32
CA GLY A 367 -7.07 -0.46 -12.24
C GLY A 367 -7.55 -0.85 -10.84
N ASP A 368 -8.69 -1.52 -10.70
CA ASP A 368 -9.21 -1.91 -9.39
C ASP A 368 -8.58 -3.21 -8.86
N ILE A 369 -8.60 -3.35 -7.55
CA ILE A 369 -8.13 -4.52 -6.82
C ILE A 369 -9.33 -5.28 -6.29
N GLY A 370 -9.34 -6.59 -6.54
CA GLY A 370 -10.37 -7.49 -6.05
C GLY A 370 -9.83 -8.89 -5.80
N ALA A 371 -10.74 -9.84 -5.58
CA ALA A 371 -10.40 -11.22 -5.30
C ALA A 371 -11.31 -12.19 -6.04
N LEU A 372 -10.71 -13.23 -6.60
CA LEU A 372 -11.38 -14.37 -7.21
C LEU A 372 -11.38 -15.53 -6.22
N ALA A 373 -12.57 -16.05 -5.91
CA ALA A 373 -12.69 -17.17 -4.98
C ALA A 373 -12.74 -18.52 -5.69
N LYS A 374 -12.16 -19.53 -5.06
CA LYS A 374 -12.28 -20.95 -5.42
C LYS A 374 -11.72 -21.36 -6.78
N LEU A 375 -10.96 -20.53 -7.46
CA LEU A 375 -10.25 -20.95 -8.67
C LEU A 375 -9.04 -21.82 -8.30
N ALA A 376 -8.87 -22.93 -9.00
CA ALA A 376 -7.80 -23.88 -8.69
C ALA A 376 -6.46 -23.45 -9.30
N SER A 377 -6.49 -22.97 -10.55
CA SER A 377 -5.27 -22.73 -11.32
C SER A 377 -4.47 -21.50 -10.91
N PRO A 378 -5.05 -20.32 -10.60
CA PRO A 378 -4.25 -19.11 -10.37
C PRO A 378 -3.32 -19.25 -9.18
N ALA A 379 -2.09 -18.81 -9.35
CA ALA A 379 -1.08 -18.68 -8.30
C ALA A 379 -0.55 -17.23 -8.29
N THR A 380 0.05 -16.82 -7.18
CA THR A 380 0.70 -15.50 -7.07
C THR A 380 1.72 -15.35 -8.20
N THR A 381 1.72 -14.21 -8.86
CA THR A 381 2.47 -13.80 -10.05
C THR A 381 1.93 -14.35 -11.40
N ASP A 382 0.82 -15.06 -11.42
CA ASP A 382 0.21 -15.47 -12.67
C ASP A 382 -0.54 -14.32 -13.35
N SER A 383 -0.56 -14.35 -14.68
CA SER A 383 -1.36 -13.48 -15.54
C SER A 383 -2.61 -14.20 -15.98
N LEU A 384 -3.76 -13.52 -15.90
CA LEU A 384 -5.05 -14.01 -16.33
C LEU A 384 -5.58 -13.12 -17.45
N SER A 385 -6.15 -13.73 -18.49
CA SER A 385 -6.66 -13.00 -19.66
C SER A 385 -7.75 -13.83 -20.36
N THR A 386 -7.98 -13.60 -21.64
CA THR A 386 -8.82 -14.46 -22.46
C THR A 386 -7.95 -15.35 -23.35
N LYS A 387 -8.44 -16.54 -23.71
CA LYS A 387 -7.74 -17.45 -24.63
C LYS A 387 -7.55 -16.85 -26.02
N ALA A 388 -8.46 -15.97 -26.41
CA ALA A 388 -8.34 -15.20 -27.68
C ALA A 388 -7.17 -14.23 -27.65
N ASN A 389 -6.95 -13.55 -26.49
CA ASN A 389 -5.90 -12.57 -26.26
C ASN A 389 -5.11 -12.97 -24.99
N PRO A 390 -4.22 -13.96 -25.06
CA PRO A 390 -3.44 -14.38 -23.91
C PRO A 390 -2.31 -13.37 -23.63
N ILE A 391 -2.42 -12.68 -22.50
CA ILE A 391 -1.47 -11.63 -22.11
C ILE A 391 -0.66 -12.14 -20.92
N LEU A 392 0.66 -11.93 -20.99
CA LEU A 392 1.61 -12.24 -19.94
C LEU A 392 2.21 -10.93 -19.40
N TYR A 393 2.07 -10.71 -18.12
CA TYR A 393 2.72 -9.63 -17.39
C TYR A 393 4.02 -10.11 -16.77
N ILE A 394 4.97 -9.18 -16.55
CA ILE A 394 6.22 -9.48 -15.87
C ILE A 394 5.91 -9.96 -14.46
N ARG A 395 6.44 -11.12 -14.10
CA ARG A 395 6.30 -11.66 -12.76
C ARG A 395 7.12 -10.85 -11.77
N THR A 396 6.50 -10.50 -10.65
CA THR A 396 7.19 -9.83 -9.54
C THR A 396 8.30 -10.73 -9.00
N SER A 397 9.49 -10.18 -8.86
CA SER A 397 10.59 -10.88 -8.20
C SER A 397 10.40 -10.79 -6.69
N ILE A 398 10.13 -11.92 -6.07
CA ILE A 398 10.00 -12.05 -4.62
C ILE A 398 11.33 -12.51 -4.04
N SER A 399 11.70 -11.97 -2.90
CA SER A 399 12.94 -12.31 -2.19
C SER A 399 13.06 -13.80 -1.90
N THR A 400 14.27 -14.33 -2.05
CA THR A 400 14.56 -15.73 -1.81
C THR A 400 14.87 -15.94 -0.32
N PRO A 401 14.34 -16.96 0.34
CA PRO A 401 14.67 -17.25 1.74
C PRO A 401 16.15 -17.65 1.89
N TYR A 402 16.79 -17.19 2.97
CA TYR A 402 18.22 -17.37 3.22
C TYR A 402 18.56 -17.98 4.56
N THR A 403 17.58 -18.14 5.45
CA THR A 403 17.76 -18.87 6.72
C THR A 403 16.86 -20.11 6.75
N TYR A 404 17.15 -21.05 7.61
CA TYR A 404 16.37 -22.28 7.69
C TYR A 404 16.36 -22.89 9.10
N MET A 405 15.38 -23.72 9.35
CA MET A 405 15.34 -24.62 10.49
C MET A 405 15.09 -26.06 10.05
N ARG A 406 15.59 -26.99 10.82
CA ARG A 406 15.26 -28.41 10.67
C ARG A 406 13.95 -28.68 11.38
N TYR A 407 13.07 -29.45 10.75
CA TYR A 407 11.84 -29.91 11.37
C TYR A 407 11.66 -31.42 11.23
N LYS A 408 10.83 -32.00 12.09
CA LYS A 408 10.38 -33.38 12.02
C LYS A 408 8.98 -33.52 12.62
N ALA A 409 8.22 -34.49 12.17
CA ALA A 409 6.95 -34.85 12.79
C ALA A 409 7.17 -35.29 14.25
N VAL A 410 6.32 -34.82 15.15
CA VAL A 410 6.30 -35.29 16.55
C VAL A 410 5.68 -36.69 16.62
N ASN A 411 4.59 -36.89 15.92
CA ASN A 411 3.90 -38.18 15.84
C ASN A 411 4.23 -38.85 14.51
N LYS A 412 4.56 -40.13 14.57
CA LYS A 412 4.78 -40.96 13.37
C LYS A 412 3.47 -41.04 12.56
N GLY A 413 3.55 -40.73 11.29
CA GLY A 413 2.41 -40.71 10.36
C GLY A 413 1.78 -39.35 10.12
N ASP A 414 2.27 -38.26 10.74
CA ASP A 414 1.85 -36.92 10.46
C ASP A 414 2.67 -36.24 9.33
N GLU A 415 3.67 -36.92 8.77
CA GLU A 415 4.56 -36.40 7.72
C GLU A 415 3.79 -35.89 6.48
N ASP A 416 2.79 -36.64 6.03
CA ASP A 416 1.97 -36.24 4.88
C ASP A 416 1.08 -35.05 5.18
N LYS A 417 0.54 -34.95 6.40
CA LYS A 417 -0.26 -33.81 6.83
C LYS A 417 0.59 -32.55 6.93
N ILE A 418 1.79 -32.67 7.47
CA ILE A 418 2.77 -31.56 7.54
C ILE A 418 3.12 -31.08 6.12
N SER A 419 3.40 -32.03 5.21
CA SER A 419 3.69 -31.71 3.80
C SER A 419 2.55 -30.95 3.13
N GLN A 420 1.31 -31.40 3.30
CA GLN A 420 0.12 -30.71 2.77
C GLN A 420 -0.09 -29.32 3.39
N ALA A 421 0.14 -29.19 4.69
CA ALA A 421 0.05 -27.89 5.38
C ALA A 421 1.12 -26.91 4.89
N LEU A 422 2.36 -27.38 4.74
CA LEU A 422 3.47 -26.58 4.19
C LEU A 422 3.20 -26.16 2.74
N GLN A 423 2.63 -27.03 1.89
CA GLN A 423 2.23 -26.67 0.53
C GLN A 423 1.21 -25.51 0.53
N LYS A 424 0.24 -25.53 1.45
CA LYS A 424 -0.73 -24.44 1.58
C LYS A 424 -0.06 -23.12 2.06
N LEU A 425 0.86 -23.20 3.03
CA LEU A 425 1.62 -22.04 3.47
C LEU A 425 2.50 -21.45 2.35
N MET A 426 3.17 -22.31 1.57
CA MET A 426 3.99 -21.88 0.43
C MET A 426 3.17 -21.32 -0.75
N MET A 427 1.87 -21.63 -0.84
CA MET A 427 0.96 -20.97 -1.79
C MET A 427 0.63 -19.54 -1.35
N GLU A 428 0.54 -19.31 -0.04
CA GLU A 428 0.29 -17.98 0.52
C GLU A 428 1.55 -17.12 0.56
N ASP A 429 2.70 -17.73 0.82
CA ASP A 429 3.97 -17.06 1.07
C ASP A 429 5.09 -17.66 0.21
N LEU A 430 5.48 -16.94 -0.82
CA LEU A 430 6.53 -17.32 -1.75
C LEU A 430 7.95 -17.28 -1.15
N THR A 431 8.10 -16.68 0.03
CA THR A 431 9.38 -16.63 0.77
C THR A 431 9.56 -17.82 1.72
N LEU A 432 8.59 -18.74 1.78
CA LEU A 432 8.73 -20.02 2.45
C LEU A 432 9.11 -21.12 1.45
N LYS A 433 10.02 -22.01 1.84
CA LYS A 433 10.42 -23.16 1.04
C LYS A 433 10.71 -24.37 1.92
N ALA A 434 9.99 -25.46 1.70
CA ALA A 434 10.29 -26.74 2.33
C ALA A 434 11.19 -27.58 1.40
N VAL A 435 12.26 -28.16 1.95
CA VAL A 435 13.23 -28.98 1.22
C VAL A 435 13.42 -30.29 1.94
N ASN A 436 13.32 -31.40 1.20
CA ASN A 436 13.71 -32.70 1.70
C ASN A 436 15.15 -32.97 1.22
N ASP A 437 16.09 -32.86 2.15
CA ASP A 437 17.50 -33.18 1.92
C ASP A 437 17.72 -34.68 2.16
N SER A 438 17.56 -35.46 1.09
CA SER A 438 17.70 -36.92 1.13
C SER A 438 19.12 -37.37 1.39
N GLU A 439 20.14 -36.59 1.06
CA GLU A 439 21.54 -36.93 1.30
C GLU A 439 21.88 -36.94 2.79
N ASN A 440 21.35 -35.95 3.52
CA ASN A 440 21.58 -35.80 4.96
C ASN A 440 20.39 -36.37 5.78
N GLY A 441 19.35 -36.86 5.16
CA GLY A 441 18.16 -37.42 5.82
C GLY A 441 17.42 -36.35 6.67
N GLN A 442 17.32 -35.11 6.16
CA GLN A 442 16.77 -33.98 6.86
C GLN A 442 15.63 -33.33 6.09
N THR A 443 14.66 -32.80 6.83
CA THR A 443 13.64 -31.91 6.29
C THR A 443 13.89 -30.48 6.79
N LEU A 444 14.00 -29.55 5.87
CA LEU A 444 14.39 -28.17 6.13
C LEU A 444 13.24 -27.24 5.72
N LEU A 445 12.94 -26.26 6.58
CA LEU A 445 12.03 -25.16 6.27
C LEU A 445 12.84 -23.88 6.17
N TYR A 446 12.89 -23.29 5.00
CA TYR A 446 13.56 -22.01 4.72
C TYR A 446 12.58 -20.86 4.86
N GLY A 447 13.07 -19.73 5.36
CA GLY A 447 12.35 -18.48 5.51
C GLY A 447 13.29 -17.26 5.52
N MET A 448 12.73 -16.08 5.70
CA MET A 448 13.46 -14.81 5.65
C MET A 448 14.16 -14.47 6.98
N GLY A 449 13.71 -15.03 8.09
CA GLY A 449 14.26 -14.78 9.43
C GLY A 449 13.61 -15.69 10.47
N ASP A 450 14.09 -15.57 11.70
CA ASP A 450 13.65 -16.43 12.81
C ASP A 450 12.16 -16.21 13.13
N GLN A 451 11.69 -14.94 13.14
CA GLN A 451 10.28 -14.65 13.40
C GLN A 451 9.37 -15.21 12.30
N HIS A 452 9.81 -15.17 11.04
CA HIS A 452 9.09 -15.75 9.93
C HIS A 452 8.91 -17.28 10.11
N LEU A 453 9.99 -17.98 10.44
CA LEU A 453 9.97 -19.42 10.67
C LEU A 453 9.11 -19.80 11.89
N GLU A 454 9.19 -19.02 13.00
CA GLU A 454 8.35 -19.20 14.18
C GLU A 454 6.85 -19.04 13.84
N VAL A 455 6.49 -18.05 13.03
CA VAL A 455 5.11 -17.86 12.55
C VAL A 455 4.66 -19.05 11.73
N ALA A 456 5.49 -19.55 10.82
CA ALA A 456 5.17 -20.72 10.00
C ALA A 456 4.92 -21.97 10.88
N VAL A 457 5.79 -22.23 11.86
CA VAL A 457 5.61 -23.32 12.82
C VAL A 457 4.34 -23.13 13.66
N SER A 458 4.08 -21.91 14.14
CA SER A 458 2.86 -21.59 14.90
C SER A 458 1.59 -21.84 14.06
N LYS A 459 1.60 -21.49 12.78
CA LYS A 459 0.49 -21.79 11.85
C LYS A 459 0.31 -23.30 11.65
N LEU A 460 1.39 -24.07 11.52
CA LEU A 460 1.32 -25.54 11.46
C LEU A 460 0.62 -26.13 12.69
N LEU A 461 1.04 -25.72 13.88
CA LEU A 461 0.49 -26.19 15.16
C LEU A 461 -0.97 -25.73 15.37
N ASN A 462 -1.25 -24.44 15.18
CA ASN A 462 -2.50 -23.82 15.60
C ASN A 462 -3.59 -23.86 14.51
N ARG A 463 -3.23 -23.65 13.24
CA ARG A 463 -4.17 -23.60 12.11
C ARG A 463 -4.38 -24.99 11.49
N TYR A 464 -3.31 -25.74 11.30
CA TYR A 464 -3.34 -27.05 10.61
C TYR A 464 -3.35 -28.24 11.57
N LYS A 465 -3.04 -28.04 12.85
CA LYS A 465 -3.04 -29.08 13.89
C LYS A 465 -2.08 -30.24 13.60
N VAL A 466 -0.89 -29.90 13.13
CA VAL A 466 0.18 -30.85 12.80
C VAL A 466 1.48 -30.49 13.49
#